data_7bc7afea1c7bb24a3f0bba787bab36bf
#
_entry.id   7bc7afea1c7bb24a3f0bba787bab36bf
#
_cell.length_a   1.000
_cell.length_b   1.000
_cell.length_c   1.000
_cell.angle_alpha   90.00
_cell.angle_beta   90.00
_cell.angle_gamma   90.00
#
_symmetry.space_group_name_H-M   'P 1'
#
loop_
_entity.id
_entity.type
_entity.pdbx_description
1 polymer ?
#
loop_
_entity_poly.entity_id
_entity_poly.type
_entity_poly.pdbx_seq_one_letter_code
_entity_poly.pdbx_strand_id
1 'polypeptide(L)'
;MTKPDLILEENKILSTIIIFGGASITEESNIKKRLENIEELIKKNPKSILLKRNLNRLENLLLMSHYYQSAREFSKLASISNQNKNCNSHVIVTGGGPGIMEAANRGAFEANCKSIGLNISLPNEQIPNAFITPGLCFKFNYFALRKIHFVMRSVAAVFFPGGFGTLDELFELLTLCQTGMKTKIPIILFGREYWNKIINFEYLADLGLISDENLNLFQYADTAPEAWEIIKSSKISA
;
A
#
# COMPACT_ATOMS: atom_id res chain seq x y z
N MET A 1 15.08 -4.38 -21.37
CA MET A 1 15.25 -3.56 -20.16
C MET A 1 14.49 -2.26 -20.35
N THR A 2 13.60 -1.92 -19.47
CA THR A 2 12.81 -0.68 -19.58
C THR A 2 13.53 0.48 -18.88
N LYS A 3 13.11 1.72 -19.15
CA LYS A 3 13.70 2.90 -18.49
C LYS A 3 13.66 2.81 -16.95
N PRO A 4 12.57 2.37 -16.30
CA PRO A 4 12.57 2.15 -14.85
C PRO A 4 13.64 1.15 -14.39
N ASP A 5 13.85 0.06 -15.11
CA ASP A 5 14.84 -0.96 -14.71
C ASP A 5 16.25 -0.40 -14.70
N LEU A 6 16.62 0.37 -15.73
CA LEU A 6 17.94 1.01 -15.83
C LEU A 6 18.17 1.99 -14.66
N ILE A 7 17.18 2.84 -14.38
CA ILE A 7 17.28 3.83 -13.28
C ILE A 7 17.38 3.13 -11.91
N LEU A 8 16.63 2.03 -11.69
CA LEU A 8 16.71 1.27 -10.46
C LEU A 8 18.07 0.60 -10.28
N GLU A 9 18.68 0.10 -11.37
CA GLU A 9 20.05 -0.44 -11.35
C GLU A 9 21.11 0.62 -11.08
N GLU A 10 21.04 1.77 -11.76
CA GLU A 10 21.92 2.92 -11.50
C GLU A 10 21.85 3.36 -10.03
N ASN A 11 20.66 3.31 -9.43
CA ASN A 11 20.45 3.60 -8.02
C ASN A 11 20.80 2.44 -7.10
N LYS A 12 21.26 1.30 -7.64
CA LYS A 12 21.63 0.07 -6.92
C LYS A 12 20.49 -0.51 -6.08
N ILE A 13 19.25 -0.36 -6.53
CA ILE A 13 18.07 -0.92 -5.84
C ILE A 13 18.07 -2.44 -6.04
N LEU A 14 18.27 -3.17 -4.96
CA LEU A 14 18.37 -4.64 -4.97
C LEU A 14 17.00 -5.31 -4.80
N SER A 15 16.20 -4.82 -3.84
CA SER A 15 14.89 -5.38 -3.54
C SER A 15 13.93 -4.30 -3.03
N THR A 16 12.64 -4.58 -3.15
CA THR A 16 11.58 -3.65 -2.74
C THR A 16 10.55 -4.32 -1.83
N ILE A 17 9.91 -3.52 -0.98
CA ILE A 17 8.70 -3.87 -0.26
C ILE A 17 7.55 -3.03 -0.84
N ILE A 18 6.51 -3.72 -1.31
CA ILE A 18 5.35 -3.07 -1.89
C ILE A 18 4.39 -2.65 -0.77
N ILE A 19 3.91 -1.41 -0.83
CA ILE A 19 2.84 -0.92 0.06
C ILE A 19 1.65 -0.50 -0.79
N PHE A 20 0.53 -1.18 -0.58
CA PHE A 20 -0.76 -0.85 -1.17
C PHE A 20 -1.75 -0.39 -0.11
N GLY A 21 -2.70 0.44 -0.49
CA GLY A 21 -3.78 0.90 0.38
C GLY A 21 -4.55 2.07 -0.20
N GLY A 22 -5.58 2.49 0.55
CA GLY A 22 -6.53 3.51 0.12
C GLY A 22 -5.93 4.91 -0.01
N ALA A 23 -6.11 5.55 -1.15
CA ALA A 23 -5.72 6.94 -1.38
C ALA A 23 -6.52 7.95 -0.52
N SER A 24 -7.70 7.54 -0.04
CA SER A 24 -8.58 8.38 0.79
C SER A 24 -8.26 8.34 2.28
N ILE A 25 -7.44 7.39 2.74
CA ILE A 25 -7.02 7.25 4.14
C ILE A 25 -5.84 8.19 4.36
N THR A 26 -6.12 9.39 4.81
CA THR A 26 -5.13 10.46 5.04
C THR A 26 -4.93 10.73 6.53
N GLU A 27 -4.02 11.65 6.86
CA GLU A 27 -3.83 12.09 8.24
C GLU A 27 -5.14 12.59 8.87
N GLU A 28 -5.32 12.29 10.14
CA GLU A 28 -6.50 12.66 10.93
C GLU A 28 -6.84 14.15 10.83
N SER A 29 -5.82 15.00 10.90
CA SER A 29 -5.96 16.47 10.77
C SER A 29 -6.59 16.90 9.45
N ASN A 30 -6.27 16.21 8.34
CA ASN A 30 -6.82 16.50 7.03
C ASN A 30 -8.31 16.09 6.95
N ILE A 31 -8.66 14.96 7.57
CA ILE A 31 -10.04 14.48 7.59
C ILE A 31 -10.89 15.39 8.48
N LYS A 32 -10.40 15.82 9.64
CA LYS A 32 -11.08 16.78 10.54
C LYS A 32 -11.41 18.10 9.83
N LYS A 33 -10.46 18.69 9.11
CA LYS A 33 -10.72 19.89 8.30
C LYS A 33 -11.82 19.69 7.27
N ARG A 34 -11.85 18.50 6.62
CA ARG A 34 -12.91 18.18 5.65
C ARG A 34 -14.26 17.98 6.33
N LEU A 35 -14.29 17.43 7.56
CA LEU A 35 -15.50 17.31 8.37
C LEU A 35 -16.05 18.69 8.74
N GLU A 36 -15.23 19.60 9.24
CA GLU A 36 -15.64 20.98 9.53
C GLU A 36 -16.29 21.65 8.30
N ASN A 37 -15.63 21.53 7.14
CA ASN A 37 -16.16 22.11 5.89
C ASN A 37 -17.51 21.50 5.47
N ILE A 38 -17.70 20.18 5.59
CA ILE A 38 -18.97 19.56 5.19
C ILE A 38 -20.09 19.88 6.16
N GLU A 39 -19.80 20.02 7.45
CA GLU A 39 -20.78 20.45 8.47
C GLU A 39 -21.29 21.88 8.18
N GLU A 40 -20.41 22.80 7.78
CA GLU A 40 -20.81 24.15 7.36
C GLU A 40 -21.70 24.12 6.10
N LEU A 41 -21.40 23.24 5.14
CA LEU A 41 -22.23 23.08 3.95
C LEU A 41 -23.61 22.49 4.29
N ILE A 42 -23.69 21.58 5.25
CA ILE A 42 -24.95 20.99 5.74
C ILE A 42 -25.80 22.05 6.45
N LYS A 43 -25.20 22.95 7.25
CA LYS A 43 -25.93 24.08 7.87
C LYS A 43 -26.63 24.96 6.81
N LYS A 44 -25.97 25.14 5.64
CA LYS A 44 -26.54 25.90 4.52
C LYS A 44 -27.58 25.11 3.72
N ASN A 45 -27.44 23.78 3.65
CA ASN A 45 -28.32 22.88 2.89
C ASN A 45 -28.72 21.63 3.70
N PRO A 46 -29.55 21.78 4.76
CA PRO A 46 -29.81 20.69 5.72
C PRO A 46 -30.59 19.49 5.13
N LYS A 47 -31.27 19.69 3.99
CA LYS A 47 -32.02 18.62 3.31
C LYS A 47 -31.20 17.83 2.29
N SER A 48 -29.93 18.17 2.04
CA SER A 48 -29.11 17.50 1.05
C SER A 48 -28.69 16.09 1.52
N ILE A 49 -29.24 15.08 0.88
CA ILE A 49 -28.89 13.66 1.11
C ILE A 49 -27.43 13.41 0.77
N LEU A 50 -26.92 14.04 -0.29
CA LEU A 50 -25.54 13.88 -0.74
C LEU A 50 -24.54 14.38 0.32
N LEU A 51 -24.80 15.55 0.94
CA LEU A 51 -23.93 16.08 1.98
C LEU A 51 -23.92 15.19 3.22
N LYS A 52 -25.09 14.69 3.65
CA LYS A 52 -25.20 13.74 4.77
C LYS A 52 -24.44 12.44 4.49
N ARG A 53 -24.55 11.90 3.27
CA ARG A 53 -23.80 10.72 2.87
C ARG A 53 -22.28 10.97 2.87
N ASN A 54 -21.85 12.15 2.44
CA ASN A 54 -20.44 12.52 2.46
C ASN A 54 -19.91 12.73 3.89
N LEU A 55 -20.73 13.28 4.79
CA LEU A 55 -20.38 13.36 6.22
C LEU A 55 -20.12 11.96 6.79
N ASN A 56 -21.06 11.03 6.65
CA ASN A 56 -20.90 9.65 7.13
C ASN A 56 -19.64 8.97 6.56
N ARG A 57 -19.33 9.21 5.26
CA ARG A 57 -18.09 8.68 4.67
C ARG A 57 -16.84 9.28 5.31
N LEU A 58 -16.83 10.56 5.64
CA LEU A 58 -15.70 11.22 6.30
C LEU A 58 -15.54 10.75 7.75
N GLU A 59 -16.63 10.52 8.46
CA GLU A 59 -16.63 9.93 9.81
C GLU A 59 -16.00 8.52 9.78
N ASN A 60 -16.39 7.68 8.81
CA ASN A 60 -15.78 6.37 8.62
C ASN A 60 -14.28 6.46 8.25
N LEU A 61 -13.89 7.41 7.41
CA LEU A 61 -12.49 7.64 7.07
C LEU A 61 -11.69 8.13 8.29
N LEU A 62 -12.31 8.90 9.19
CA LEU A 62 -11.67 9.33 10.44
C LEU A 62 -11.33 8.12 11.31
N LEU A 63 -12.24 7.16 11.43
CA LEU A 63 -11.97 5.91 12.14
C LEU A 63 -10.81 5.10 11.52
N MET A 64 -10.62 5.22 10.21
CA MET A 64 -9.54 4.53 9.48
C MET A 64 -8.23 5.33 9.42
N SER A 65 -8.19 6.58 9.90
CA SER A 65 -7.01 7.45 9.79
C SER A 65 -5.77 6.90 10.49
N HIS A 66 -5.93 6.07 11.52
CA HIS A 66 -4.82 5.41 12.21
C HIS A 66 -3.99 4.53 11.27
N TYR A 67 -4.56 3.97 10.19
CA TYR A 67 -3.80 3.20 9.20
C TYR A 67 -2.78 4.05 8.43
N TYR A 68 -3.03 5.35 8.26
CA TYR A 68 -2.03 6.27 7.70
C TYR A 68 -0.77 6.29 8.59
N GLN A 69 -0.95 6.43 9.90
CA GLN A 69 0.16 6.44 10.84
C GLN A 69 0.86 5.07 10.90
N SER A 70 0.10 3.98 10.87
CA SER A 70 0.66 2.62 10.84
C SER A 70 1.49 2.36 9.59
N ALA A 71 1.04 2.83 8.42
CA ALA A 71 1.80 2.69 7.16
C ALA A 71 3.11 3.49 7.18
N ARG A 72 3.07 4.71 7.74
CA ARG A 72 4.25 5.56 7.94
C ARG A 72 5.25 4.91 8.89
N GLU A 73 4.77 4.40 10.03
CA GLU A 73 5.59 3.70 11.02
C GLU A 73 6.23 2.42 10.44
N PHE A 74 5.43 1.57 9.79
CA PHE A 74 5.94 0.36 9.14
C PHE A 74 7.06 0.68 8.16
N SER A 75 6.84 1.65 7.27
CA SER A 75 7.81 2.02 6.25
C SER A 75 9.07 2.61 6.85
N LYS A 76 8.96 3.36 7.94
CA LYS A 76 10.10 3.87 8.70
C LYS A 76 10.90 2.73 9.34
N LEU A 77 10.25 1.78 10.01
CA LEU A 77 10.90 0.60 10.61
C LEU A 77 11.63 -0.25 9.55
N ALA A 78 10.97 -0.56 8.44
CA ALA A 78 11.55 -1.31 7.34
C ALA A 78 12.77 -0.59 6.73
N SER A 79 12.72 0.72 6.60
CA SER A 79 13.82 1.53 6.06
C SER A 79 15.00 1.64 7.03
N ILE A 80 14.77 1.86 8.32
CA ILE A 80 15.83 1.95 9.34
C ILE A 80 16.65 0.65 9.41
N SER A 81 16.01 -0.50 9.30
CA SER A 81 16.70 -1.79 9.35
C SER A 81 17.69 -2.00 8.21
N ASN A 82 17.60 -1.19 7.15
CA ASN A 82 18.45 -1.26 5.96
C ASN A 82 19.55 -0.18 5.90
N GLN A 83 19.64 0.70 6.89
CA GLN A 83 20.66 1.76 6.91
C GLN A 83 22.09 1.22 6.78
N ASN A 84 22.38 0.05 7.35
CA ASN A 84 23.68 -0.63 7.21
C ASN A 84 23.97 -1.12 5.78
N LYS A 85 22.98 -1.14 4.90
CA LYS A 85 23.08 -1.59 3.49
C LYS A 85 22.90 -0.46 2.50
N ASN A 86 23.23 0.78 2.86
CA ASN A 86 23.07 1.99 2.04
C ASN A 86 21.63 2.22 1.55
N CYS A 87 20.61 1.73 2.27
CA CYS A 87 19.18 1.83 1.91
C CYS A 87 18.86 1.32 0.50
N ASN A 88 19.54 0.27 0.03
CA ASN A 88 19.36 -0.26 -1.32
C ASN A 88 18.54 -1.57 -1.35
N SER A 89 18.30 -2.19 -0.20
CA SER A 89 17.44 -3.36 -0.03
C SER A 89 16.16 -2.98 0.70
N HIS A 90 15.07 -3.71 0.43
CA HIS A 90 13.75 -3.46 1.05
C HIS A 90 13.25 -2.02 0.82
N VAL A 91 13.61 -1.42 -0.32
CA VAL A 91 13.20 -0.06 -0.65
C VAL A 91 11.68 -0.01 -0.78
N ILE A 92 11.06 0.94 -0.10
CA ILE A 92 9.59 1.10 -0.14
C ILE A 92 9.15 1.51 -1.54
N VAL A 93 8.20 0.79 -2.11
CA VAL A 93 7.58 1.10 -3.39
C VAL A 93 6.07 1.22 -3.22
N THR A 94 5.50 2.27 -3.77
CA THR A 94 4.06 2.55 -3.75
C THR A 94 3.56 3.00 -5.12
N GLY A 95 2.24 3.18 -5.27
CA GLY A 95 1.66 3.82 -6.45
C GLY A 95 1.93 5.33 -6.54
N GLY A 96 2.63 5.93 -5.58
CA GLY A 96 3.04 7.34 -5.61
C GLY A 96 1.94 8.37 -5.36
N GLY A 97 0.70 7.93 -5.10
CA GLY A 97 -0.45 8.81 -4.83
C GLY A 97 -0.55 9.25 -3.36
N PRO A 98 -1.70 9.86 -2.97
CA PRO A 98 -1.96 10.28 -1.60
C PRO A 98 -2.35 9.11 -0.68
N GLY A 99 -2.65 9.41 0.58
CA GLY A 99 -3.16 8.47 1.57
C GLY A 99 -2.10 7.49 2.04
N ILE A 100 -2.42 6.19 2.06
CA ILE A 100 -1.50 5.13 2.51
C ILE A 100 -0.19 5.14 1.71
N MET A 101 -0.24 5.42 0.41
CA MET A 101 0.95 5.51 -0.44
C MET A 101 1.88 6.64 -0.01
N GLU A 102 1.31 7.82 0.26
CA GLU A 102 2.04 8.97 0.80
C GLU A 102 2.63 8.66 2.18
N ALA A 103 1.83 8.07 3.08
CA ALA A 103 2.28 7.69 4.41
C ALA A 103 3.52 6.78 4.36
N ALA A 104 3.49 5.80 3.46
CA ALA A 104 4.60 4.86 3.28
C ALA A 104 5.86 5.55 2.71
N ASN A 105 5.72 6.36 1.67
CA ASN A 105 6.86 7.12 1.14
C ASN A 105 7.43 8.09 2.20
N ARG A 106 6.55 8.74 2.99
CA ARG A 106 6.96 9.63 4.10
C ARG A 106 7.73 8.90 5.19
N GLY A 107 7.32 7.68 5.56
CA GLY A 107 8.06 6.87 6.54
C GLY A 107 9.49 6.57 6.08
N ALA A 108 9.70 6.23 4.82
CA ALA A 108 11.03 6.03 4.24
C ALA A 108 11.83 7.34 4.19
N PHE A 109 11.21 8.45 3.79
CA PHE A 109 11.82 9.77 3.78
C PHE A 109 12.31 10.19 5.18
N GLU A 110 11.52 9.99 6.22
CA GLU A 110 11.88 10.28 7.61
C GLU A 110 13.00 9.38 8.16
N ALA A 111 13.19 8.22 7.56
CA ALA A 111 14.33 7.35 7.83
C ALA A 111 15.59 7.73 7.01
N ASN A 112 15.55 8.83 6.25
CA ASN A 112 16.58 9.23 5.29
C ASN A 112 16.92 8.13 4.25
N CYS A 113 15.92 7.32 3.88
CA CYS A 113 16.05 6.24 2.91
C CYS A 113 15.27 6.55 1.63
N LYS A 114 15.66 5.86 0.55
CA LYS A 114 15.00 5.96 -0.74
C LYS A 114 13.59 5.39 -0.70
N SER A 115 12.67 5.94 -1.50
CA SER A 115 11.38 5.35 -1.82
C SER A 115 11.01 5.58 -3.27
N ILE A 116 10.18 4.68 -3.81
CA ILE A 116 9.82 4.62 -5.22
C ILE A 116 8.32 4.90 -5.36
N GLY A 117 7.95 5.67 -6.39
CA GLY A 117 6.57 5.88 -6.81
C GLY A 117 6.34 5.34 -8.22
N LEU A 118 5.47 4.35 -8.38
CA LEU A 118 5.03 3.84 -9.69
C LEU A 118 3.65 4.43 -10.00
N ASN A 119 3.63 5.62 -10.56
CA ASN A 119 2.40 6.36 -10.83
C ASN A 119 1.73 5.89 -12.13
N ILE A 120 0.43 6.14 -12.26
CA ILE A 120 -0.37 5.83 -13.45
C ILE A 120 -1.03 7.11 -13.97
N SER A 121 -1.06 7.28 -15.29
CA SER A 121 -1.82 8.37 -15.91
C SER A 121 -3.31 8.07 -15.79
N LEU A 122 -4.04 8.89 -15.03
CA LEU A 122 -5.49 8.81 -14.88
C LEU A 122 -6.15 10.05 -15.50
N PRO A 123 -7.42 9.97 -15.93
CA PRO A 123 -8.16 11.12 -16.45
C PRO A 123 -8.21 12.30 -15.47
N ASN A 124 -8.32 12.01 -14.17
CA ASN A 124 -8.16 12.97 -13.09
C ASN A 124 -6.73 12.81 -12.55
N GLU A 125 -5.80 13.61 -13.05
CA GLU A 125 -4.39 13.49 -12.78
C GLU A 125 -4.10 13.62 -11.27
N GLN A 126 -3.54 12.56 -10.68
CA GLN A 126 -3.02 12.61 -9.32
C GLN A 126 -1.56 13.09 -9.37
N ILE A 127 -1.29 14.18 -8.67
CA ILE A 127 0.08 14.66 -8.46
C ILE A 127 0.80 13.64 -7.57
N PRO A 128 2.01 13.17 -7.94
CA PRO A 128 2.81 12.33 -7.06
C PRO A 128 3.02 12.99 -5.71
N ASN A 129 3.04 12.19 -4.63
CA ASN A 129 3.30 12.73 -3.30
C ASN A 129 4.75 13.23 -3.17
N ALA A 130 4.96 14.20 -2.28
CA ALA A 130 6.23 14.91 -2.14
C ALA A 130 7.36 14.11 -1.48
N PHE A 131 7.08 12.89 -0.97
CA PHE A 131 8.03 12.08 -0.21
C PHE A 131 8.73 11.02 -1.06
N ILE A 132 8.41 10.92 -2.35
CA ILE A 132 9.11 10.03 -3.28
C ILE A 132 10.51 10.59 -3.53
N THR A 133 11.53 9.72 -3.54
CA THR A 133 12.89 10.14 -3.86
C THR A 133 12.97 10.76 -5.26
N PRO A 134 13.57 11.94 -5.42
CA PRO A 134 13.76 12.56 -6.74
C PRO A 134 14.42 11.58 -7.71
N GLY A 135 13.87 11.48 -8.93
CA GLY A 135 14.34 10.53 -9.94
C GLY A 135 13.77 9.10 -9.82
N LEU A 136 13.12 8.75 -8.71
CA LEU A 136 12.49 7.42 -8.51
C LEU A 136 10.95 7.46 -8.61
N CYS A 137 10.40 8.47 -9.26
CA CYS A 137 8.99 8.55 -9.62
C CYS A 137 8.82 8.20 -11.11
N PHE A 138 8.10 7.12 -11.40
CA PHE A 138 7.87 6.65 -12.76
C PHE A 138 6.39 6.77 -13.12
N LYS A 139 6.08 7.29 -14.28
CA LYS A 139 4.71 7.45 -14.79
C LYS A 139 4.44 6.42 -15.87
N PHE A 140 3.42 5.60 -15.68
CA PHE A 140 2.96 4.57 -16.61
C PHE A 140 1.65 4.99 -17.28
N ASN A 141 1.47 4.59 -18.54
CA ASN A 141 0.22 4.80 -19.29
C ASN A 141 -0.69 3.55 -19.25
N TYR A 142 -0.13 2.39 -18.90
CA TYR A 142 -0.83 1.11 -18.89
C TYR A 142 -0.68 0.41 -17.53
N PHE A 143 -1.80 -0.04 -16.96
CA PHE A 143 -1.82 -0.77 -15.69
C PHE A 143 -0.93 -2.02 -15.74
N ALA A 144 -1.03 -2.82 -16.81
CA ALA A 144 -0.28 -4.06 -16.93
C ALA A 144 1.25 -3.87 -16.80
N LEU A 145 1.79 -2.84 -17.43
CA LEU A 145 3.23 -2.54 -17.33
C LEU A 145 3.62 -2.11 -15.92
N ARG A 146 2.80 -1.29 -15.26
CA ARG A 146 3.03 -0.86 -13.88
C ARG A 146 3.05 -2.05 -12.92
N LYS A 147 2.11 -2.98 -13.05
CA LYS A 147 1.99 -4.17 -12.22
C LYS A 147 3.25 -5.05 -12.29
N ILE A 148 3.80 -5.27 -13.47
CA ILE A 148 5.04 -6.00 -13.65
C ILE A 148 6.17 -5.37 -12.82
N HIS A 149 6.32 -4.04 -12.85
CA HIS A 149 7.36 -3.35 -12.10
C HIS A 149 7.17 -3.39 -10.59
N PHE A 150 5.94 -3.50 -10.08
CA PHE A 150 5.71 -3.79 -8.66
C PHE A 150 6.27 -5.15 -8.28
N VAL A 151 5.98 -6.17 -9.07
CA VAL A 151 6.25 -7.56 -8.73
C VAL A 151 7.72 -7.97 -8.90
N MET A 152 8.41 -7.44 -9.93
CA MET A 152 9.74 -7.92 -10.35
C MET A 152 10.79 -7.96 -9.23
N ARG A 153 10.90 -6.88 -8.44
CA ARG A 153 11.92 -6.75 -7.38
C ARG A 153 11.36 -6.91 -5.98
N SER A 154 10.07 -7.23 -5.85
CA SER A 154 9.43 -7.32 -4.56
C SER A 154 9.84 -8.57 -3.80
N VAL A 155 10.21 -8.37 -2.55
CA VAL A 155 10.53 -9.43 -1.58
C VAL A 155 9.49 -9.53 -0.46
N ALA A 156 8.59 -8.57 -0.36
CA ALA A 156 7.42 -8.57 0.50
C ALA A 156 6.36 -7.59 -0.01
N ALA A 157 5.12 -7.76 0.43
CA ALA A 157 4.02 -6.85 0.15
C ALA A 157 3.14 -6.65 1.40
N VAL A 158 2.74 -5.41 1.67
CA VAL A 158 1.82 -5.07 2.76
C VAL A 158 0.61 -4.34 2.18
N PHE A 159 -0.56 -4.90 2.45
CA PHE A 159 -1.84 -4.40 1.99
C PHE A 159 -2.61 -3.78 3.15
N PHE A 160 -2.65 -2.47 3.20
CA PHE A 160 -3.50 -1.71 4.09
C PHE A 160 -4.93 -1.64 3.55
N PRO A 161 -5.94 -1.29 4.38
CA PRO A 161 -7.30 -1.09 3.91
C PRO A 161 -7.36 -0.18 2.68
N GLY A 162 -8.14 -0.59 1.66
CA GLY A 162 -8.21 0.14 0.39
C GLY A 162 -9.40 -0.30 -0.49
N GLY A 163 -9.54 0.32 -1.64
CA GLY A 163 -10.61 0.02 -2.58
C GLY A 163 -10.19 -0.96 -3.68
N PHE A 164 -10.88 -0.89 -4.83
CA PHE A 164 -10.69 -1.81 -5.95
C PHE A 164 -9.24 -1.91 -6.43
N GLY A 165 -8.50 -0.82 -6.51
CA GLY A 165 -7.10 -0.88 -6.93
C GLY A 165 -6.21 -1.65 -5.96
N THR A 166 -6.50 -1.60 -4.64
CA THR A 166 -5.80 -2.38 -3.64
C THR A 166 -6.15 -3.87 -3.74
N LEU A 167 -7.45 -4.18 -3.96
CA LEU A 167 -7.93 -5.56 -4.14
C LEU A 167 -7.39 -6.19 -5.43
N ASP A 168 -7.36 -5.44 -6.52
CA ASP A 168 -6.82 -5.87 -7.81
C ASP A 168 -5.35 -6.30 -7.69
N GLU A 169 -4.52 -5.51 -7.04
CA GLU A 169 -3.10 -5.84 -6.81
C GLU A 169 -2.93 -7.01 -5.81
N LEU A 170 -3.81 -7.13 -4.81
CA LEU A 170 -3.79 -8.25 -3.87
C LEU A 170 -4.06 -9.57 -4.59
N PHE A 171 -5.15 -9.65 -5.35
CA PHE A 171 -5.53 -10.88 -6.02
C PHE A 171 -4.56 -11.26 -7.15
N GLU A 172 -3.97 -10.27 -7.83
CA GLU A 172 -2.90 -10.55 -8.78
C GLU A 172 -1.71 -11.20 -8.09
N LEU A 173 -1.21 -10.62 -6.99
CA LEU A 173 -0.05 -11.15 -6.29
C LEU A 173 -0.32 -12.55 -5.69
N LEU A 174 -1.51 -12.75 -5.10
CA LEU A 174 -1.94 -14.06 -4.61
C LEU A 174 -1.97 -15.09 -5.74
N THR A 175 -2.51 -14.73 -6.91
CA THR A 175 -2.57 -15.61 -8.09
C THR A 175 -1.18 -15.95 -8.61
N LEU A 176 -0.28 -14.99 -8.70
CA LEU A 176 1.11 -15.22 -9.13
C LEU A 176 1.86 -16.16 -8.18
N CYS A 177 1.66 -16.01 -6.87
CA CYS A 177 2.25 -16.89 -5.87
C CYS A 177 1.61 -18.29 -5.87
N GLN A 178 0.28 -18.38 -6.03
CA GLN A 178 -0.47 -19.64 -6.12
C GLN A 178 -0.03 -20.47 -7.32
N THR A 179 0.12 -19.84 -8.47
CA THR A 179 0.47 -20.51 -9.74
C THR A 179 1.98 -20.76 -9.91
N GLY A 180 2.80 -20.31 -8.96
CA GLY A 180 4.26 -20.44 -9.03
C GLY A 180 4.94 -19.52 -10.05
N MET A 181 4.21 -18.58 -10.64
CA MET A 181 4.76 -17.56 -11.55
C MET A 181 5.66 -16.55 -10.82
N LYS A 182 5.47 -16.40 -9.52
CA LYS A 182 6.37 -15.70 -8.61
C LYS A 182 6.71 -16.59 -7.42
N THR A 183 7.99 -16.55 -7.01
CA THR A 183 8.43 -17.16 -5.73
C THR A 183 7.57 -16.59 -4.60
N LYS A 184 7.14 -17.45 -3.67
CA LYS A 184 6.37 -17.04 -2.51
C LYS A 184 7.14 -15.99 -1.71
N ILE A 185 6.51 -14.87 -1.45
CA ILE A 185 7.00 -13.79 -0.61
C ILE A 185 6.01 -13.53 0.53
N PRO A 186 6.43 -12.95 1.65
CA PRO A 186 5.50 -12.52 2.69
C PRO A 186 4.48 -11.53 2.12
N ILE A 187 3.19 -11.86 2.24
CA ILE A 187 2.06 -10.99 1.91
C ILE A 187 1.33 -10.70 3.22
N ILE A 188 1.30 -9.45 3.63
CA ILE A 188 0.68 -9.02 4.88
C ILE A 188 -0.63 -8.30 4.58
N LEU A 189 -1.72 -8.77 5.17
CA LEU A 189 -3.01 -8.09 5.21
C LEU A 189 -3.09 -7.30 6.51
N PHE A 190 -2.79 -6.00 6.43
CA PHE A 190 -2.74 -5.12 7.60
C PHE A 190 -4.15 -4.66 7.99
N GLY A 191 -4.55 -4.88 9.25
CA GLY A 191 -5.90 -4.61 9.74
C GLY A 191 -6.85 -5.78 9.56
N ARG A 192 -6.67 -6.85 10.34
CA ARG A 192 -7.44 -8.11 10.30
C ARG A 192 -8.94 -7.88 10.25
N GLU A 193 -9.46 -6.96 11.07
CA GLU A 193 -10.90 -6.67 11.11
C GLU A 193 -11.43 -6.19 9.75
N TYR A 194 -10.71 -5.30 9.08
CA TYR A 194 -11.10 -4.81 7.76
C TYR A 194 -11.14 -5.97 6.73
N TRP A 195 -10.07 -6.76 6.65
CA TRP A 195 -9.95 -7.81 5.64
C TRP A 195 -10.98 -8.91 5.82
N ASN A 196 -11.24 -9.34 7.07
CA ASN A 196 -12.28 -10.35 7.36
C ASN A 196 -13.70 -9.87 7.03
N LYS A 197 -13.95 -8.55 7.04
CA LYS A 197 -15.25 -7.99 6.61
C LYS A 197 -15.39 -7.90 5.09
N ILE A 198 -14.28 -7.74 4.36
CA ILE A 198 -14.30 -7.51 2.90
C ILE A 198 -14.19 -8.83 2.13
N ILE A 199 -13.38 -9.79 2.61
CA ILE A 199 -13.11 -11.04 1.91
C ILE A 199 -13.20 -12.20 2.90
N ASN A 200 -14.00 -13.20 2.56
CA ASN A 200 -14.01 -14.47 3.28
C ASN A 200 -13.17 -15.50 2.51
N PHE A 201 -11.87 -15.56 2.82
CA PHE A 201 -10.93 -16.48 2.18
C PHE A 201 -11.21 -17.94 2.56
N GLU A 202 -11.64 -18.21 3.80
CA GLU A 202 -12.00 -19.54 4.26
C GLU A 202 -13.16 -20.10 3.44
N TYR A 203 -14.18 -19.29 3.16
CA TYR A 203 -15.30 -19.70 2.33
C TYR A 203 -14.89 -20.05 0.90
N LEU A 204 -13.85 -19.42 0.34
CA LEU A 204 -13.31 -19.82 -0.97
C LEU A 204 -12.66 -21.21 -0.91
N ALA A 205 -11.99 -21.56 0.18
CA ALA A 205 -11.42 -22.88 0.40
C ALA A 205 -12.53 -23.94 0.62
N ASP A 206 -13.54 -23.64 1.46
CA ASP A 206 -14.69 -24.51 1.70
C ASP A 206 -15.46 -24.89 0.42
N LEU A 207 -15.53 -23.95 -0.53
CA LEU A 207 -16.13 -24.19 -1.85
C LEU A 207 -15.19 -24.93 -2.82
N GLY A 208 -13.95 -25.19 -2.44
CA GLY A 208 -12.95 -25.83 -3.31
C GLY A 208 -12.44 -24.94 -4.46
N LEU A 209 -12.64 -23.63 -4.38
CA LEU A 209 -12.16 -22.67 -5.39
C LEU A 209 -10.68 -22.36 -5.22
N ILE A 210 -10.16 -22.49 -4.01
CA ILE A 210 -8.75 -22.48 -3.66
C ILE A 210 -8.45 -23.66 -2.75
N SER A 211 -7.18 -24.10 -2.65
CA SER A 211 -6.80 -25.14 -1.68
C SER A 211 -6.58 -24.54 -0.29
N ASP A 212 -6.69 -25.35 0.78
CA ASP A 212 -6.36 -24.92 2.15
C ASP A 212 -4.94 -24.38 2.27
N GLU A 213 -4.00 -24.93 1.48
CA GLU A 213 -2.62 -24.45 1.43
C GLU A 213 -2.52 -23.00 0.94
N ASN A 214 -3.47 -22.53 0.12
CA ASN A 214 -3.48 -21.16 -0.37
C ASN A 214 -3.82 -20.14 0.72
N LEU A 215 -4.46 -20.55 1.82
CA LEU A 215 -4.67 -19.71 2.99
C LEU A 215 -3.36 -19.33 3.68
N ASN A 216 -2.28 -20.08 3.44
CA ASN A 216 -0.94 -19.78 3.95
C ASN A 216 -0.13 -18.82 3.06
N LEU A 217 -0.71 -18.29 1.96
CA LEU A 217 -0.04 -17.33 1.09
C LEU A 217 0.06 -15.94 1.72
N PHE A 218 -0.77 -15.64 2.71
CA PHE A 218 -0.80 -14.35 3.39
C PHE A 218 -0.89 -14.52 4.91
N GLN A 219 -0.55 -13.45 5.62
CA GLN A 219 -0.66 -13.37 7.07
C GLN A 219 -1.30 -12.04 7.46
N TYR A 220 -1.97 -12.01 8.60
CA TYR A 220 -2.54 -10.78 9.14
C TYR A 220 -1.56 -10.11 10.11
N ALA A 221 -1.58 -8.78 10.15
CA ALA A 221 -0.94 -7.98 11.16
C ALA A 221 -1.81 -6.77 11.50
N ASP A 222 -1.79 -6.36 12.78
CA ASP A 222 -2.55 -5.22 13.26
C ASP A 222 -1.63 -4.07 13.73
N THR A 223 -0.32 -4.34 13.83
CA THR A 223 0.68 -3.33 14.21
C THR A 223 1.87 -3.32 13.26
N ALA A 224 2.51 -2.16 13.13
CA ALA A 224 3.69 -2.01 12.28
C ALA A 224 4.87 -2.90 12.72
N PRO A 225 5.20 -3.03 14.02
CA PRO A 225 6.22 -3.97 14.48
C PRO A 225 5.89 -5.43 14.12
N GLU A 226 4.62 -5.87 14.32
CA GLU A 226 4.19 -7.24 13.99
C GLU A 226 4.40 -7.53 12.49
N ALA A 227 3.93 -6.64 11.61
CA ALA A 227 4.10 -6.78 10.18
C ALA A 227 5.59 -6.87 9.79
N TRP A 228 6.44 -6.09 10.44
CA TRP A 228 7.87 -6.10 10.18
C TRP A 228 8.54 -7.39 10.69
N GLU A 229 8.17 -7.91 11.86
CA GLU A 229 8.71 -9.19 12.38
C GLU A 229 8.34 -10.36 11.47
N ILE A 230 7.11 -10.42 10.95
CA ILE A 230 6.69 -11.43 9.99
C ILE A 230 7.60 -11.40 8.75
N ILE A 231 7.88 -10.23 8.21
CA ILE A 231 8.74 -10.10 7.03
C ILE A 231 10.17 -10.52 7.34
N LYS A 232 10.73 -10.10 8.47
CA LYS A 232 12.10 -10.47 8.87
C LYS A 232 12.29 -11.98 9.13
N SER A 233 11.28 -12.60 9.75
CA SER A 233 11.31 -14.04 10.07
C SER A 233 11.14 -14.93 8.84
N SER A 234 10.52 -14.39 7.79
CA SER A 234 10.44 -15.07 6.50
C SER A 234 11.84 -15.16 5.90
N LYS A 235 12.30 -16.38 5.52
CA LYS A 235 13.56 -16.56 4.80
C LYS A 235 13.45 -15.87 3.44
N ILE A 236 13.69 -14.56 3.43
CA ILE A 236 13.78 -13.79 2.19
C ILE A 236 15.01 -14.28 1.46
N SER A 237 14.83 -15.09 0.41
CA SER A 237 15.91 -15.44 -0.51
C SER A 237 16.37 -14.15 -1.17
N ALA A 238 17.58 -13.70 -0.79
CA ALA A 238 18.23 -12.51 -1.33
C ALA A 238 18.61 -12.73 -2.80
#